data_ca5f89b073a72d8edcdcbc5e45a6ac1a
#
_entry.id   ca5f89b073a72d8edcdcbc5e45a6ac1a
#
_cell.length_a   1.000
_cell.length_b   1.000
_cell.length_c   1.000
_cell.angle_alpha   90.00
_cell.angle_beta   90.00
_cell.angle_gamma   90.00
#
_symmetry.space_group_name_H-M   'P 1'
#
loop_
_entity.id
_entity.type
_entity.pdbx_description
1 polymer ?
#
loop_
_entity_poly.entity_id
_entity_poly.type
_entity_poly.pdbx_seq_one_letter_code
_entity_poly.pdbx_strand_id
1 'polypeptide(L)'
;MLAQMYENLVLKNPKAIFVLLIISVLSFSYYSKDFRLDASSETLLIDGDPDLVYLQEVSERYGSKEFLILTYAPNEGMVTDSSINNLLSLKYKIQSLDWVHSVITLLDIPLLNNSDAPLQERLESFKTLKDEDVDRNRGFKEILNSPVFRNFVISEDGKTSGIIVNIKLSQKLQN
;
A
#
# COMPACT_ATOMS: atom_id res chain seq x y z
N MET A 1 -29.20 40.62 35.03
CA MET A 1 -28.77 39.45 35.77
C MET A 1 -27.47 38.83 35.16
N LEU A 2 -27.42 38.47 33.89
CA LEU A 2 -26.21 37.95 33.22
C LEU A 2 -25.02 38.91 33.25
N ALA A 3 -25.22 40.20 32.95
CA ALA A 3 -24.17 41.22 32.97
C ALA A 3 -23.52 41.41 34.34
N GLN A 4 -24.29 41.36 35.41
CA GLN A 4 -23.78 41.45 36.79
C GLN A 4 -23.03 40.18 37.22
N MET A 5 -23.48 38.98 36.73
CA MET A 5 -22.73 37.76 36.93
C MET A 5 -21.38 37.80 36.23
N TYR A 6 -21.35 38.25 34.98
CA TYR A 6 -20.11 38.40 34.20
C TYR A 6 -19.14 39.39 34.90
N GLU A 7 -19.62 40.54 35.33
CA GLU A 7 -18.83 41.54 36.03
C GLU A 7 -18.22 40.99 37.33
N ASN A 8 -19.00 40.30 38.13
CA ASN A 8 -18.54 39.76 39.41
C ASN A 8 -17.61 38.54 39.25
N LEU A 9 -17.84 37.67 38.25
CA LEU A 9 -17.07 36.46 38.08
C LEU A 9 -15.77 36.70 37.24
N VAL A 10 -15.88 37.49 36.18
CA VAL A 10 -14.79 37.68 35.24
C VAL A 10 -13.95 38.91 35.54
N LEU A 11 -14.59 40.08 35.66
CA LEU A 11 -13.87 41.34 35.83
C LEU A 11 -13.29 41.53 37.24
N LYS A 12 -13.94 41.04 38.27
CA LYS A 12 -13.43 41.14 39.64
C LYS A 12 -12.35 40.11 39.99
N ASN A 13 -12.28 39.00 39.26
CA ASN A 13 -11.33 37.92 39.54
C ASN A 13 -10.51 37.51 38.31
N PRO A 14 -9.78 38.43 37.63
CA PRO A 14 -9.05 38.15 36.37
C PRO A 14 -7.99 37.04 36.54
N LYS A 15 -7.35 36.99 37.74
CA LYS A 15 -6.35 35.93 38.04
C LYS A 15 -6.98 34.55 38.12
N ALA A 16 -8.17 34.42 38.72
CA ALA A 16 -8.85 33.12 38.78
C ALA A 16 -9.30 32.63 37.41
N ILE A 17 -9.80 33.54 36.57
CA ILE A 17 -10.16 33.20 35.16
C ILE A 17 -8.94 32.79 34.38
N PHE A 18 -7.81 33.48 34.54
CA PHE A 18 -6.55 33.13 33.85
C PHE A 18 -6.04 31.75 34.26
N VAL A 19 -6.08 31.43 35.57
CA VAL A 19 -5.72 30.09 36.06
C VAL A 19 -6.65 29.01 35.51
N LEU A 20 -7.96 29.27 35.49
CA LEU A 20 -8.96 28.33 34.96
C LEU A 20 -8.73 28.09 33.44
N LEU A 21 -8.36 29.12 32.70
CA LEU A 21 -8.04 29.03 31.27
C LEU A 21 -6.78 28.17 31.05
N ILE A 22 -5.73 28.38 31.85
CA ILE A 22 -4.52 27.56 31.81
C ILE A 22 -4.85 26.09 32.12
N ILE A 23 -5.65 25.82 33.16
CA ILE A 23 -6.06 24.45 33.51
C ILE A 23 -6.82 23.81 32.36
N SER A 24 -7.75 24.55 31.73
CA SER A 24 -8.50 24.06 30.57
C SER A 24 -7.57 23.70 29.42
N VAL A 25 -6.63 24.59 29.06
CA VAL A 25 -5.67 24.35 27.97
C VAL A 25 -4.81 23.12 28.26
N LEU A 26 -4.30 22.99 29.48
CA LEU A 26 -3.51 21.82 29.89
C LEU A 26 -4.33 20.53 29.83
N SER A 27 -5.59 20.58 30.28
CA SER A 27 -6.52 19.43 30.21
C SER A 27 -6.77 19.01 28.76
N PHE A 28 -7.15 19.94 27.89
CA PHE A 28 -7.33 19.64 26.46
C PHE A 28 -6.08 19.15 25.79
N SER A 29 -4.90 19.73 26.11
CA SER A 29 -3.62 19.28 25.58
C SER A 29 -3.30 17.84 26.00
N TYR A 30 -3.63 17.48 27.25
CA TYR A 30 -3.43 16.11 27.73
C TYR A 30 -4.32 15.11 26.99
N TYR A 31 -5.58 15.41 26.74
CA TYR A 31 -6.50 14.54 25.99
C TYR A 31 -6.24 14.57 24.50
N SER A 32 -5.62 15.62 23.95
CA SER A 32 -5.27 15.74 22.53
C SER A 32 -4.24 14.72 22.07
N LYS A 33 -3.43 14.15 22.98
CA LYS A 33 -2.46 13.10 22.63
C LYS A 33 -3.10 11.83 22.07
N ASP A 34 -4.34 11.54 22.45
CA ASP A 34 -5.09 10.36 22.01
C ASP A 34 -5.95 10.64 20.77
N PHE A 35 -5.92 11.90 20.28
CA PHE A 35 -6.65 12.28 19.08
C PHE A 35 -5.99 11.61 17.85
N ARG A 36 -6.74 10.74 17.20
CA ARG A 36 -6.37 10.10 15.94
C ARG A 36 -7.32 10.58 14.86
N LEU A 37 -6.75 11.17 13.81
CA LEU A 37 -7.52 11.47 12.62
C LEU A 37 -7.60 10.18 11.79
N ASP A 38 -8.78 9.63 11.65
CA ASP A 38 -9.03 8.58 10.69
C ASP A 38 -9.21 9.22 9.31
N ALA A 39 -8.16 9.11 8.49
CA ALA A 39 -8.14 9.60 7.12
C ALA A 39 -8.28 8.44 6.12
N SER A 40 -8.88 7.31 6.55
CA SER A 40 -9.16 6.20 5.65
C SER A 40 -10.16 6.62 4.57
N SER A 41 -10.06 6.02 3.41
CA SER A 41 -11.02 6.24 2.32
C SER A 41 -12.46 5.86 2.72
N GLU A 42 -12.61 4.98 3.71
CA GLU A 42 -13.90 4.54 4.24
C GLU A 42 -14.67 5.66 4.93
N THR A 43 -13.98 6.59 5.61
CA THR A 43 -14.62 7.75 6.27
C THR A 43 -15.17 8.78 5.29
N LEU A 44 -14.76 8.72 4.02
CA LEU A 44 -15.25 9.59 2.94
C LEU A 44 -16.48 8.99 2.23
N LEU A 45 -16.86 7.76 2.55
CA LEU A 45 -17.98 7.06 1.96
C LEU A 45 -19.26 7.34 2.77
N ILE A 46 -20.39 7.39 2.09
CA ILE A 46 -21.69 7.64 2.73
C ILE A 46 -22.11 6.38 3.48
N ASP A 47 -22.34 6.51 4.78
CA ASP A 47 -22.87 5.42 5.61
C ASP A 47 -24.19 4.90 5.05
N GLY A 48 -24.27 3.57 4.85
CA GLY A 48 -25.45 2.91 4.32
C GLY A 48 -25.58 2.88 2.79
N ASP A 49 -24.53 3.25 2.05
CA ASP A 49 -24.48 3.03 0.60
C ASP A 49 -24.55 1.51 0.30
N PRO A 50 -25.53 1.04 -0.50
CA PRO A 50 -25.67 -0.38 -0.82
C PRO A 50 -24.44 -0.99 -1.49
N ASP A 51 -23.72 -0.23 -2.32
CA ASP A 51 -22.52 -0.67 -3.01
C ASP A 51 -21.36 -0.84 -2.02
N LEU A 52 -21.28 0.03 -1.00
CA LEU A 52 -20.31 -0.08 0.07
C LEU A 52 -20.57 -1.32 0.95
N VAL A 53 -21.82 -1.55 1.33
CA VAL A 53 -22.21 -2.74 2.11
C VAL A 53 -21.87 -4.02 1.34
N TYR A 54 -22.15 -4.05 0.03
CA TYR A 54 -21.78 -5.18 -0.82
C TYR A 54 -20.25 -5.37 -0.90
N LEU A 55 -19.50 -4.29 -1.04
CA LEU A 55 -18.04 -4.33 -1.06
C LEU A 55 -17.47 -4.86 0.26
N GLN A 56 -18.02 -4.44 1.40
CA GLN A 56 -17.64 -4.94 2.71
C GLN A 56 -17.93 -6.44 2.85
N GLU A 57 -19.11 -6.89 2.44
CA GLU A 57 -19.46 -8.32 2.47
C GLU A 57 -18.53 -9.18 1.60
N VAL A 58 -18.18 -8.70 0.40
CA VAL A 58 -17.21 -9.34 -0.48
C VAL A 58 -15.81 -9.34 0.16
N SER A 59 -15.40 -8.24 0.75
CA SER A 59 -14.10 -8.11 1.43
C SER A 59 -13.98 -9.02 2.65
N GLU A 60 -15.04 -9.17 3.44
CA GLU A 60 -15.09 -10.11 4.56
C GLU A 60 -15.00 -11.57 4.08
N ARG A 61 -15.69 -11.91 2.99
CA ARG A 61 -15.73 -13.27 2.46
C ARG A 61 -14.44 -13.70 1.78
N TYR A 62 -13.80 -12.80 1.03
CA TYR A 62 -12.62 -13.10 0.21
C TYR A 62 -11.32 -12.55 0.78
N GLY A 63 -11.39 -11.77 1.84
CA GLY A 63 -10.29 -11.04 2.44
C GLY A 63 -9.93 -9.80 1.62
N SER A 64 -9.94 -8.66 2.24
CA SER A 64 -9.37 -7.43 1.67
C SER A 64 -7.86 -7.48 1.90
N LYS A 65 -7.09 -7.62 0.83
CA LYS A 65 -5.62 -7.53 0.91
C LYS A 65 -5.22 -6.10 0.63
N GLU A 66 -4.78 -5.40 1.64
CA GLU A 66 -4.13 -4.12 1.45
C GLU A 66 -2.79 -4.31 0.75
N PHE A 67 -2.54 -3.50 -0.26
CA PHE A 67 -1.28 -3.54 -0.98
C PHE A 67 -0.79 -2.13 -1.32
N LEU A 68 0.52 -2.00 -1.45
CA LEU A 68 1.18 -0.81 -1.97
C LEU A 68 1.74 -1.11 -3.35
N ILE A 69 1.68 -0.13 -4.23
CA ILE A 69 2.33 -0.20 -5.53
C ILE A 69 3.52 0.76 -5.50
N LEU A 70 4.71 0.21 -5.73
CA LEU A 70 5.93 0.98 -5.94
C LEU A 70 6.30 0.89 -7.42
N THR A 71 6.93 1.92 -7.95
CA THR A 71 7.41 1.93 -9.33
C THR A 71 8.93 1.81 -9.37
N TYR A 72 9.43 1.02 -10.30
CA TYR A 72 10.85 0.83 -10.58
C TYR A 72 11.16 1.20 -12.04
N ALA A 73 11.98 2.20 -12.24
CA ALA A 73 12.39 2.69 -13.55
C ALA A 73 13.91 2.81 -13.61
N PRO A 74 14.63 1.77 -14.09
CA PRO A 74 16.09 1.80 -14.23
C PRO A 74 16.54 2.65 -15.41
N ASN A 75 17.71 3.28 -15.29
CA ASN A 75 18.28 4.10 -16.34
C ASN A 75 18.85 3.28 -17.52
N GLU A 76 19.25 2.02 -17.29
CA GLU A 76 20.00 1.18 -18.22
C GLU A 76 19.15 0.15 -18.99
N GLY A 77 17.85 0.18 -18.84
CA GLY A 77 16.94 -0.83 -19.38
C GLY A 77 16.54 -1.90 -18.36
N MET A 78 15.35 -2.47 -18.56
CA MET A 78 14.65 -3.25 -17.54
C MET A 78 15.29 -4.62 -17.26
N VAL A 79 15.90 -5.25 -18.25
CA VAL A 79 16.40 -6.63 -18.19
C VAL A 79 17.93 -6.76 -18.23
N THR A 80 18.64 -5.67 -17.95
CA THR A 80 20.10 -5.72 -17.74
C THR A 80 20.43 -6.43 -16.43
N ASP A 81 21.62 -7.02 -16.31
CA ASP A 81 22.05 -7.67 -15.06
C ASP A 81 22.00 -6.71 -13.86
N SER A 82 22.42 -5.46 -14.07
CA SER A 82 22.37 -4.41 -13.05
C SER A 82 20.94 -4.16 -12.59
N SER A 83 20.00 -3.98 -13.53
CA SER A 83 18.59 -3.70 -13.21
C SER A 83 17.91 -4.87 -12.51
N ILE A 84 18.17 -6.10 -12.94
CA ILE A 84 17.63 -7.31 -12.31
C ILE A 84 18.17 -7.46 -10.90
N ASN A 85 19.48 -7.33 -10.69
CA ASN A 85 20.11 -7.46 -9.38
C ASN A 85 19.63 -6.36 -8.41
N ASN A 86 19.46 -5.13 -8.90
CA ASN A 86 18.91 -4.03 -8.11
C ASN A 86 17.45 -4.31 -7.70
N LEU A 87 16.64 -4.81 -8.64
CA LEU A 87 15.24 -5.13 -8.36
C LEU A 87 15.11 -6.31 -7.38
N LEU A 88 15.96 -7.34 -7.51
CA LEU A 88 16.04 -8.45 -6.56
C LEU A 88 16.44 -7.96 -5.16
N SER A 89 17.50 -7.13 -5.09
CA SER A 89 17.95 -6.57 -3.81
C SER A 89 16.84 -5.73 -3.15
N LEU A 90 16.15 -4.90 -3.93
CA LEU A 90 15.02 -4.10 -3.45
C LEU A 90 13.87 -4.99 -2.96
N LYS A 91 13.50 -6.01 -3.73
CA LYS A 91 12.51 -7.00 -3.36
C LYS A 91 12.82 -7.64 -2.00
N TYR A 92 14.03 -8.16 -1.82
CA TYR A 92 14.42 -8.80 -0.57
C TYR A 92 14.42 -7.83 0.62
N LYS A 93 14.88 -6.59 0.42
CA LYS A 93 14.83 -5.55 1.46
C LYS A 93 13.39 -5.23 1.88
N ILE A 94 12.48 -5.11 0.94
CA ILE A 94 11.06 -4.85 1.25
C ILE A 94 10.45 -6.08 1.92
N GLN A 95 10.74 -7.29 1.43
CA GLN A 95 10.19 -8.53 1.97
C GLN A 95 10.67 -8.85 3.38
N SER A 96 11.82 -8.29 3.80
CA SER A 96 12.34 -8.43 5.17
C SER A 96 11.64 -7.55 6.20
N LEU A 97 10.74 -6.65 5.79
CA LEU A 97 9.98 -5.81 6.71
C LEU A 97 8.87 -6.62 7.39
N ASP A 98 8.73 -6.47 8.70
CA ASP A 98 7.80 -7.26 9.53
C ASP A 98 6.33 -7.15 9.11
N TRP A 99 5.94 -6.00 8.56
CA TRP A 99 4.58 -5.71 8.12
C TRP A 99 4.27 -6.16 6.68
N VAL A 100 5.29 -6.64 5.94
CA VAL A 100 5.11 -7.14 4.56
C VAL A 100 4.77 -8.63 4.59
N HIS A 101 3.71 -8.98 3.87
CA HIS A 101 3.33 -10.38 3.65
C HIS A 101 4.06 -10.99 2.45
N SER A 102 4.03 -10.31 1.31
CA SER A 102 4.70 -10.76 0.09
C SER A 102 5.00 -9.59 -0.85
N VAL A 103 6.00 -9.76 -1.71
CA VAL A 103 6.39 -8.78 -2.73
C VAL A 103 6.39 -9.46 -4.09
N ILE A 104 5.62 -8.92 -5.02
CA ILE A 104 5.54 -9.40 -6.40
C ILE A 104 6.17 -8.33 -7.31
N THR A 105 7.05 -8.77 -8.17
CA THR A 105 7.79 -7.92 -9.11
C THR A 105 7.69 -8.49 -10.52
N LEU A 106 8.20 -7.75 -11.51
CA LEU A 106 8.39 -8.22 -12.87
C LEU A 106 9.13 -9.58 -12.95
N LEU A 107 10.02 -9.84 -11.98
CA LEU A 107 10.83 -11.05 -11.94
C LEU A 107 10.07 -12.31 -11.45
N ASP A 108 8.84 -12.15 -10.99
CA ASP A 108 8.00 -13.25 -10.49
C ASP A 108 6.94 -13.68 -11.51
N ILE A 109 6.92 -13.03 -12.67
CA ILE A 109 5.95 -13.34 -13.72
C ILE A 109 6.33 -14.63 -14.42
N PRO A 110 5.40 -15.59 -14.50
CA PRO A 110 5.62 -16.84 -15.23
C PRO A 110 5.71 -16.60 -16.74
N LEU A 111 6.72 -17.17 -17.37
CA LEU A 111 6.95 -17.13 -18.82
C LEU A 111 6.46 -18.43 -19.44
N LEU A 112 5.51 -18.35 -20.37
CA LEU A 112 4.93 -19.49 -21.04
C LEU A 112 5.54 -19.78 -22.42
N ASN A 113 6.07 -18.74 -23.08
CA ASN A 113 6.60 -18.83 -24.46
C ASN A 113 8.14 -18.82 -24.52
N ASN A 114 8.80 -18.88 -23.38
CA ASN A 114 10.27 -18.85 -23.33
C ASN A 114 10.93 -20.24 -23.49
N SER A 115 10.14 -21.31 -23.63
CA SER A 115 10.59 -22.67 -23.87
C SER A 115 9.81 -23.29 -25.01
N ASP A 116 10.45 -24.15 -25.80
CA ASP A 116 9.82 -24.94 -26.87
C ASP A 116 9.24 -26.27 -26.36
N ALA A 117 9.27 -26.53 -25.03
CA ALA A 117 8.69 -27.70 -24.38
C ALA A 117 7.15 -27.73 -24.55
N PRO A 118 6.52 -28.92 -24.47
CA PRO A 118 5.07 -29.05 -24.49
C PRO A 118 4.41 -28.18 -23.40
N LEU A 119 3.20 -27.66 -23.69
CA LEU A 119 2.49 -26.76 -22.78
C LEU A 119 2.33 -27.33 -21.38
N GLN A 120 2.10 -28.64 -21.26
CA GLN A 120 1.91 -29.31 -19.98
C GLN A 120 3.16 -29.23 -19.10
N GLU A 121 4.33 -29.47 -19.67
CA GLU A 121 5.62 -29.38 -18.99
C GLU A 121 5.92 -27.91 -18.57
N ARG A 122 5.56 -26.94 -19.42
CA ARG A 122 5.69 -25.50 -19.11
C ARG A 122 4.78 -25.05 -17.98
N LEU A 123 3.62 -25.69 -17.80
CA LEU A 123 2.69 -25.39 -16.70
C LEU A 123 3.09 -26.04 -15.38
N GLU A 124 3.85 -27.14 -15.41
CA GLU A 124 4.36 -27.80 -14.22
C GLU A 124 5.61 -27.10 -13.65
N SER A 125 6.39 -26.40 -14.48
CA SER A 125 7.64 -25.74 -14.12
C SER A 125 7.75 -24.38 -14.80
N PHE A 126 7.12 -23.36 -14.21
CA PHE A 126 7.20 -22.00 -14.73
C PHE A 126 8.62 -21.44 -14.64
N LYS A 127 9.12 -20.95 -15.77
CA LYS A 127 10.33 -20.15 -15.84
C LYS A 127 9.98 -18.67 -15.62
N THR A 128 10.92 -17.92 -15.10
CA THR A 128 10.80 -16.47 -14.84
C THR A 128 12.06 -15.75 -15.30
N LEU A 129 12.04 -14.43 -15.32
CA LEU A 129 13.23 -13.63 -15.72
C LEU A 129 14.42 -13.79 -14.76
N LYS A 130 14.25 -14.45 -13.61
CA LYS A 130 15.33 -14.75 -12.65
C LYS A 130 16.18 -15.95 -13.08
N ASP A 131 15.59 -16.86 -13.85
CA ASP A 131 16.21 -18.13 -14.17
C ASP A 131 17.35 -17.91 -15.17
N GLU A 132 18.51 -18.56 -14.92
CA GLU A 132 19.74 -18.35 -15.69
C GLU A 132 19.62 -18.86 -17.14
N ASP A 133 18.80 -19.87 -17.37
CA ASP A 133 18.59 -20.50 -18.67
C ASP A 133 17.50 -19.80 -19.51
N VAL A 134 16.97 -18.67 -19.04
CA VAL A 134 15.95 -17.88 -19.73
C VAL A 134 16.59 -16.79 -20.59
N ASP A 135 16.18 -16.73 -21.87
CA ASP A 135 16.44 -15.54 -22.69
C ASP A 135 15.60 -14.38 -22.17
N ARG A 136 16.24 -13.49 -21.40
CA ARG A 136 15.60 -12.35 -20.76
C ARG A 136 14.94 -11.38 -21.74
N ASN A 137 15.53 -11.19 -22.92
CA ASN A 137 14.94 -10.31 -23.94
C ASN A 137 13.68 -10.92 -24.53
N ARG A 138 13.67 -12.24 -24.80
CA ARG A 138 12.49 -12.97 -25.25
C ARG A 138 11.40 -12.97 -24.19
N GLY A 139 11.76 -13.28 -22.92
CA GLY A 139 10.83 -13.26 -21.80
C GLY A 139 10.25 -11.88 -21.51
N PHE A 140 11.06 -10.84 -21.60
CA PHE A 140 10.59 -9.47 -21.42
C PHE A 140 9.60 -9.05 -22.53
N LYS A 141 9.86 -9.42 -23.79
CA LYS A 141 8.91 -9.17 -24.88
C LYS A 141 7.60 -9.93 -24.69
N GLU A 142 7.66 -11.15 -24.14
CA GLU A 142 6.46 -11.91 -23.79
C GLU A 142 5.61 -11.16 -22.80
N ILE A 143 6.21 -10.66 -21.69
CA ILE A 143 5.51 -9.89 -20.65
C ILE A 143 4.94 -8.59 -21.24
N LEU A 144 5.73 -7.85 -22.03
CA LEU A 144 5.34 -6.58 -22.63
C LEU A 144 4.16 -6.73 -23.61
N ASN A 145 4.07 -7.87 -24.31
CA ASN A 145 2.98 -8.17 -25.24
C ASN A 145 1.78 -8.86 -24.58
N SER A 146 1.88 -9.20 -23.29
CA SER A 146 0.80 -9.86 -22.59
C SER A 146 -0.33 -8.89 -22.27
N PRO A 147 -1.59 -9.21 -22.62
CA PRO A 147 -2.74 -8.38 -22.26
C PRO A 147 -3.01 -8.33 -20.75
N VAL A 148 -2.43 -9.27 -19.99
CA VAL A 148 -2.59 -9.35 -18.52
C VAL A 148 -1.57 -8.49 -17.81
N PHE A 149 -0.33 -8.46 -18.26
CA PHE A 149 0.78 -7.81 -17.55
C PHE A 149 1.11 -6.42 -18.06
N ARG A 150 0.84 -6.15 -19.33
CA ARG A 150 1.00 -4.82 -19.93
C ARG A 150 0.05 -3.83 -19.28
N ASN A 151 0.54 -2.66 -18.93
CA ASN A 151 -0.18 -1.60 -18.20
C ASN A 151 -0.60 -1.95 -16.76
N PHE A 152 -0.28 -3.15 -16.27
CA PHE A 152 -0.50 -3.54 -14.88
C PHE A 152 0.81 -3.73 -14.12
N VAL A 153 1.74 -4.52 -14.65
CA VAL A 153 3.05 -4.77 -14.04
C VAL A 153 4.17 -4.03 -14.76
N ILE A 154 4.01 -3.80 -16.05
CA ILE A 154 4.98 -3.10 -16.90
C ILE A 154 4.27 -2.03 -17.72
N SER A 155 4.88 -0.85 -17.83
CA SER A 155 4.39 0.23 -18.71
C SER A 155 4.45 -0.18 -20.18
N GLU A 156 3.64 0.47 -21.00
CA GLU A 156 3.55 0.17 -22.43
C GLU A 156 4.88 0.34 -23.17
N ASP A 157 5.68 1.31 -22.71
CA ASP A 157 7.02 1.58 -23.28
C ASP A 157 8.13 0.68 -22.69
N GLY A 158 7.79 -0.21 -21.72
CA GLY A 158 8.71 -1.13 -21.08
C GLY A 158 9.73 -0.48 -20.14
N LYS A 159 9.59 0.81 -19.81
CA LYS A 159 10.59 1.55 -19.02
C LYS A 159 10.31 1.56 -17.52
N THR A 160 9.06 1.32 -17.11
CA THR A 160 8.65 1.36 -15.70
C THR A 160 7.95 0.07 -15.33
N SER A 161 8.38 -0.57 -14.25
CA SER A 161 7.75 -1.76 -13.69
C SER A 161 7.08 -1.44 -12.36
N GLY A 162 5.94 -2.07 -12.10
CA GLY A 162 5.28 -2.10 -10.82
C GLY A 162 5.90 -3.13 -9.88
N ILE A 163 5.96 -2.78 -8.59
CA ILE A 163 6.27 -3.70 -7.48
C ILE A 163 5.05 -3.71 -6.59
N ILE A 164 4.39 -4.84 -6.45
CA ILE A 164 3.20 -5.00 -5.61
C ILE A 164 3.64 -5.53 -4.26
N VAL A 165 3.43 -4.76 -3.21
CA VAL A 165 3.76 -5.10 -1.83
C VAL A 165 2.47 -5.40 -1.09
N ASN A 166 2.20 -6.66 -0.81
CA ASN A 166 1.06 -7.08 -0.01
C ASN A 166 1.39 -6.91 1.48
N ILE A 167 0.49 -6.27 2.21
CA ILE A 167 0.65 -5.95 3.64
C ILE A 167 0.01 -7.05 4.49
N LYS A 168 0.60 -7.35 5.64
CA LYS A 168 -0.04 -8.19 6.65
C LYS A 168 -1.20 -7.43 7.27
N LEU A 169 -2.39 -7.99 7.25
CA LEU A 169 -3.53 -7.40 7.97
C LEU A 169 -3.18 -7.26 9.46
N SER A 170 -3.28 -6.05 9.96
CA SER A 170 -3.09 -5.79 11.39
C SER A 170 -4.28 -6.39 12.16
N GLN A 171 -4.03 -7.38 13.02
CA GLN A 171 -5.06 -7.97 13.91
C GLN A 171 -5.69 -6.96 14.89
N LYS A 172 -5.27 -5.69 14.87
CA LYS A 172 -5.76 -4.64 15.79
C LYS A 172 -7.05 -3.95 15.35
N LEU A 173 -7.57 -4.25 14.17
CA LEU A 173 -8.82 -3.66 13.65
C LEU A 173 -10.04 -4.58 13.83
N GLN A 174 -9.89 -5.73 14.50
CA GLN A 174 -10.99 -6.68 14.75
C GLN A 174 -11.54 -6.64 16.22
N ASN A 175 -11.23 -5.59 16.99
CA ASN A 175 -11.80 -5.39 18.33
C ASN A 175 -12.48 -4.03 18.44
#